data_214d1eaeeccfec83d290e078ddc46556
#
_entry.id   214d1eaeeccfec83d290e078ddc46556
#
_cell.length_a   1.000
_cell.length_b   1.000
_cell.length_c   1.000
_cell.angle_alpha   90.00
_cell.angle_beta   90.00
_cell.angle_gamma   90.00
#
_symmetry.space_group_name_H-M   'P 1'
#
loop_
_entity.id
_entity.type
_entity.pdbx_description
1 polymer ?
#
loop_
_entity_poly.entity_id
_entity_poly.type
_entity_poly.pdbx_seq_one_letter_code
_entity_poly.pdbx_strand_id
1 'polypeptide(L)'
;MSSSRDDLGSKPRKVETTLVTAGRDTKAQKGFVNPAVVHGSTVLYPTAEDLHAHRGEFQYGRRGTPTTKALQEALLALEGPQCAGVGLAPSGLSAISTTLLAVLKAGDHLLVCDNAYRPSRNFCNGMLARYGVETTYFDPLIGAGVAALFKPNTRAVLVEAPGSQSFEMPDIPAIAAVAHARHALVIDDNTWATPLFHRSLDQGVDISMQAATKYIGGHSDIMFGTISANARAWPLISEAIHLLGVCAGPDDVFLALRGLRTLAVRLAQHHRSGLEMARWLATRPEVVRVLHPALESDPGHAIWKRDFTGASGLFSIVLRPAPQEAVDALLDAVELFGMGYSWGGFESLVIPFDCAGYRTATKWAPGGPTLRLHIGLENVEDLKADLERGFEAFNAA
;
A
#
# COMPACT_ATOMS: atom_id res chain seq x y z
N MET A 1 -21.24 36.27 -5.23
CA MET A 1 -21.85 35.78 -4.00
C MET A 1 -22.49 34.43 -4.29
N SER A 2 -21.80 33.33 -4.04
CA SER A 2 -22.28 31.97 -4.16
C SER A 2 -22.13 31.34 -2.77
N SER A 3 -23.26 31.28 -2.03
CA SER A 3 -23.29 30.56 -0.76
C SER A 3 -23.08 29.09 -1.04
N SER A 4 -21.95 28.58 -0.59
CA SER A 4 -21.72 27.15 -0.49
C SER A 4 -22.80 26.51 0.38
N ARG A 5 -23.53 25.55 -0.16
CA ARG A 5 -24.50 24.72 0.57
C ARG A 5 -23.86 23.76 1.58
N ASP A 6 -22.58 23.95 1.92
CA ASP A 6 -21.78 22.99 2.70
C ASP A 6 -21.68 23.32 4.20
N ASP A 7 -22.40 24.35 4.70
CA ASP A 7 -22.26 24.83 6.09
C ASP A 7 -23.49 24.60 7.00
N LEU A 8 -24.25 23.55 6.72
CA LEU A 8 -25.26 23.06 7.65
C LEU A 8 -24.79 21.72 8.22
N GLY A 9 -24.16 21.75 9.39
CA GLY A 9 -23.93 20.65 10.34
C GLY A 9 -24.20 19.20 9.91
N SER A 10 -23.76 18.78 8.73
CA SER A 10 -23.98 17.44 8.22
C SER A 10 -23.08 16.46 8.96
N LYS A 11 -23.66 15.43 9.54
CA LYS A 11 -22.92 14.29 10.10
C LYS A 11 -21.85 13.83 9.09
N PRO A 12 -20.63 13.47 9.56
CA PRO A 12 -19.59 12.98 8.67
C PRO A 12 -20.11 11.80 7.83
N ARG A 13 -19.89 11.85 6.53
CA ARG A 13 -20.32 10.80 5.60
C ARG A 13 -19.54 9.51 5.88
N LYS A 14 -20.21 8.38 5.71
CA LYS A 14 -19.53 7.08 5.75
C LYS A 14 -18.58 6.92 4.56
N VAL A 15 -17.57 6.07 4.72
CA VAL A 15 -16.47 5.93 3.77
C VAL A 15 -16.93 5.54 2.37
N GLU A 16 -17.96 4.69 2.24
CA GLU A 16 -18.52 4.28 0.95
C GLU A 16 -19.09 5.49 0.18
N THR A 17 -19.77 6.38 0.89
CA THR A 17 -20.30 7.63 0.32
C THR A 17 -19.14 8.58 -0.04
N THR A 18 -18.11 8.66 0.80
CA THR A 18 -16.91 9.47 0.53
C THR A 18 -16.22 9.01 -0.74
N LEU A 19 -15.99 7.70 -0.91
CA LEU A 19 -15.34 7.12 -2.09
C LEU A 19 -16.05 7.45 -3.40
N VAL A 20 -17.38 7.48 -3.41
CA VAL A 20 -18.14 7.77 -4.64
C VAL A 20 -18.40 9.26 -4.87
N THR A 21 -18.14 10.14 -3.90
CA THR A 21 -18.44 11.57 -4.01
C THR A 21 -17.22 12.49 -3.97
N ALA A 22 -16.16 12.13 -3.26
CA ALA A 22 -14.95 12.96 -3.13
C ALA A 22 -14.23 13.14 -4.48
N GLY A 23 -13.61 14.30 -4.70
CA GLY A 23 -12.97 14.65 -5.96
C GLY A 23 -13.96 14.82 -7.13
N ARG A 24 -15.25 15.01 -6.86
CA ARG A 24 -16.28 15.33 -7.87
C ARG A 24 -16.69 16.79 -7.78
N ASP A 25 -16.43 17.52 -8.85
CA ASP A 25 -16.97 18.87 -9.05
C ASP A 25 -17.75 18.90 -10.37
N THR A 26 -19.01 18.44 -10.32
CA THR A 26 -19.87 18.38 -11.50
C THR A 26 -20.14 19.75 -12.13
N LYS A 27 -20.01 20.84 -11.35
CA LYS A 27 -20.16 22.21 -11.87
C LYS A 27 -18.95 22.60 -12.73
N ALA A 28 -17.73 22.41 -12.23
CA ALA A 28 -16.52 22.63 -13.00
C ALA A 28 -16.41 21.67 -14.20
N GLN A 29 -16.97 20.46 -14.07
CA GLN A 29 -17.01 19.41 -15.08
C GLN A 29 -18.20 19.53 -16.06
N LYS A 30 -18.86 20.70 -16.12
CA LYS A 30 -19.98 20.99 -17.04
C LYS A 30 -21.13 19.98 -16.97
N GLY A 31 -21.40 19.44 -15.79
CA GLY A 31 -22.46 18.42 -15.54
C GLY A 31 -22.02 16.97 -15.64
N PHE A 32 -20.83 16.67 -16.16
CA PHE A 32 -20.33 15.28 -16.21
C PHE A 32 -19.99 14.77 -14.80
N VAL A 33 -20.25 13.48 -14.57
CA VAL A 33 -20.01 12.83 -13.27
C VAL A 33 -18.52 12.60 -13.01
N ASN A 34 -17.78 12.24 -14.04
CA ASN A 34 -16.34 12.02 -13.97
C ASN A 34 -15.56 13.23 -14.48
N PRO A 35 -14.35 13.50 -13.95
CA PRO A 35 -13.46 14.52 -14.52
C PRO A 35 -13.00 14.11 -15.91
N ALA A 36 -12.67 15.08 -16.73
CA ALA A 36 -11.99 14.83 -18.00
C ALA A 36 -10.57 14.30 -17.74
N VAL A 37 -10.07 13.47 -18.64
CA VAL A 37 -8.64 13.13 -18.71
C VAL A 37 -7.91 14.27 -19.42
N VAL A 38 -7.10 15.02 -18.68
CA VAL A 38 -6.39 16.18 -19.20
C VAL A 38 -4.94 15.82 -19.50
N HIS A 39 -4.64 15.72 -20.82
CA HIS A 39 -3.28 15.65 -21.32
C HIS A 39 -2.77 17.09 -21.57
N GLY A 40 -1.76 17.51 -20.81
CA GLY A 40 -1.24 18.88 -20.98
C GLY A 40 0.09 19.08 -20.28
N SER A 41 0.99 19.84 -20.91
CA SER A 41 2.22 20.35 -20.30
C SER A 41 2.07 21.84 -20.00
N THR A 42 1.67 22.61 -21.01
CA THR A 42 1.59 24.09 -20.94
C THR A 42 0.22 24.53 -20.46
N VAL A 43 0.22 25.48 -19.53
CA VAL A 43 -0.96 26.20 -19.06
C VAL A 43 -0.76 27.69 -19.39
N LEU A 44 -1.73 28.29 -20.07
CA LEU A 44 -1.64 29.68 -20.49
C LEU A 44 -2.20 30.61 -19.40
N TYR A 45 -1.51 31.75 -19.19
CA TYR A 45 -2.01 32.81 -18.34
C TYR A 45 -2.80 33.84 -19.20
N PRO A 46 -3.95 34.33 -18.70
CA PRO A 46 -4.78 35.28 -19.45
C PRO A 46 -4.10 36.62 -19.68
N THR A 47 -3.28 37.09 -18.73
CA THR A 47 -2.59 38.38 -18.79
C THR A 47 -1.13 38.31 -18.34
N ALA A 48 -0.31 39.28 -18.71
CA ALA A 48 1.07 39.40 -18.21
C ALA A 48 1.13 39.60 -16.69
N GLU A 49 0.15 40.27 -16.12
CA GLU A 49 0.02 40.44 -14.66
C GLU A 49 -0.20 39.12 -13.97
N ASP A 50 -1.08 38.25 -14.50
CA ASP A 50 -1.31 36.91 -13.95
C ASP A 50 -0.07 36.05 -14.07
N LEU A 51 0.65 36.13 -15.18
CA LEU A 51 1.92 35.41 -15.37
C LEU A 51 2.97 35.84 -14.33
N HIS A 52 3.19 37.13 -14.12
CA HIS A 52 4.16 37.65 -13.15
C HIS A 52 3.78 37.32 -11.71
N ALA A 53 2.50 37.34 -11.40
CA ALA A 53 1.98 37.05 -10.08
C ALA A 53 1.76 35.52 -9.83
N HIS A 54 2.04 34.68 -10.82
CA HIS A 54 1.75 33.23 -10.80
C HIS A 54 0.29 32.92 -10.40
N ARG A 55 -0.65 33.78 -10.84
CA ARG A 55 -2.08 33.60 -10.56
C ARG A 55 -2.67 32.55 -11.50
N GLY A 56 -3.06 31.43 -10.95
CA GLY A 56 -3.66 30.31 -11.67
C GLY A 56 -3.70 29.05 -10.79
N GLU A 57 -4.77 28.28 -10.88
CA GLU A 57 -4.88 27.02 -10.15
C GLU A 57 -3.83 26.00 -10.63
N PHE A 58 -3.57 26.01 -11.93
CA PHE A 58 -2.55 25.20 -12.58
C PHE A 58 -1.55 26.11 -13.29
N GLN A 59 -0.27 25.77 -13.22
CA GLN A 59 0.82 26.53 -13.82
C GLN A 59 1.57 25.75 -14.90
N TYR A 60 1.64 24.45 -14.72
CA TYR A 60 2.33 23.50 -15.62
C TYR A 60 1.84 22.10 -15.35
N GLY A 61 1.59 21.29 -16.38
CA GLY A 61 0.96 19.97 -16.26
C GLY A 61 1.65 19.00 -15.31
N ARG A 62 3.00 19.05 -15.20
CA ARG A 62 3.74 18.23 -14.20
C ARG A 62 3.39 18.60 -12.75
N ARG A 63 2.96 19.83 -12.49
CA ARG A 63 2.59 20.31 -11.14
C ARG A 63 1.13 20.05 -10.77
N GLY A 64 0.33 19.60 -11.72
CA GLY A 64 -1.07 19.27 -11.51
C GLY A 64 -1.95 19.58 -12.70
N THR A 65 -3.05 18.89 -12.76
CA THR A 65 -4.14 19.03 -13.74
C THR A 65 -5.47 18.84 -13.03
N PRO A 66 -6.61 19.19 -13.63
CA PRO A 66 -7.93 18.85 -13.06
C PRO A 66 -8.09 17.35 -12.78
N THR A 67 -7.46 16.48 -13.58
CA THR A 67 -7.50 15.01 -13.37
C THR A 67 -6.75 14.61 -12.11
N THR A 68 -5.52 15.09 -11.92
CA THR A 68 -4.71 14.80 -10.72
C THR A 68 -5.35 15.35 -9.46
N LYS A 69 -5.87 16.57 -9.50
CA LYS A 69 -6.58 17.21 -8.39
C LYS A 69 -7.76 16.38 -7.92
N ALA A 70 -8.58 15.88 -8.83
CA ALA A 70 -9.76 15.07 -8.50
C ALA A 70 -9.38 13.79 -7.73
N LEU A 71 -8.29 13.11 -8.14
CA LEU A 71 -7.79 11.94 -7.42
C LEU A 71 -7.17 12.32 -6.06
N GLN A 72 -6.37 13.39 -6.01
CA GLN A 72 -5.75 13.85 -4.76
C GLN A 72 -6.80 14.22 -3.72
N GLU A 73 -7.86 14.94 -4.10
CA GLU A 73 -8.99 15.26 -3.22
C GLU A 73 -9.73 14.00 -2.72
N ALA A 74 -9.92 13.01 -3.59
CA ALA A 74 -10.57 11.76 -3.21
C ALA A 74 -9.73 10.94 -2.23
N LEU A 75 -8.41 10.86 -2.45
CA LEU A 75 -7.47 10.18 -1.56
C LEU A 75 -7.33 10.92 -0.22
N LEU A 76 -7.22 12.25 -0.23
CA LEU A 76 -7.16 13.07 0.97
C LEU A 76 -8.39 12.84 1.87
N ALA A 77 -9.58 12.76 1.27
CA ALA A 77 -10.81 12.47 1.99
C ALA A 77 -10.84 11.02 2.57
N LEU A 78 -10.23 10.06 1.89
CA LEU A 78 -10.11 8.67 2.35
C LEU A 78 -9.10 8.55 3.50
N GLU A 79 -7.94 9.19 3.39
CA GLU A 79 -6.89 9.20 4.43
C GLU A 79 -7.35 9.87 5.74
N GLY A 80 -8.27 10.84 5.63
CA GLY A 80 -8.90 11.48 6.79
C GLY A 80 -8.19 12.75 7.26
N PRO A 81 -8.58 13.26 8.46
CA PRO A 81 -8.24 14.63 8.90
C PRO A 81 -6.77 14.84 9.22
N GLN A 82 -5.98 13.79 9.46
CA GLN A 82 -4.55 13.90 9.71
C GLN A 82 -3.75 14.10 8.41
N CYS A 83 -4.34 13.83 7.24
CA CYS A 83 -3.69 14.00 5.97
C CYS A 83 -3.68 15.49 5.55
N ALA A 84 -2.51 16.06 5.35
CA ALA A 84 -2.33 17.44 4.89
C ALA A 84 -2.14 17.54 3.37
N GLY A 85 -1.77 16.45 2.71
CA GLY A 85 -1.61 16.43 1.27
C GLY A 85 -1.28 15.04 0.72
N VAL A 86 -1.50 14.89 -0.59
CA VAL A 86 -1.32 13.64 -1.33
C VAL A 86 -0.47 13.88 -2.58
N GLY A 87 0.65 13.18 -2.66
CA GLY A 87 1.50 13.10 -3.84
C GLY A 87 1.15 11.90 -4.71
N LEU A 88 1.34 12.02 -6.02
CA LEU A 88 1.11 10.98 -7.01
C LEU A 88 2.44 10.59 -7.65
N ALA A 89 2.69 9.29 -7.82
CA ALA A 89 3.91 8.75 -8.37
C ALA A 89 3.64 7.68 -9.44
N PRO A 90 4.56 7.46 -10.41
CA PRO A 90 4.34 6.54 -11.51
C PRO A 90 4.39 5.05 -11.09
N SER A 91 4.75 4.75 -9.85
CA SER A 91 4.71 3.40 -9.28
C SER A 91 4.81 3.43 -7.76
N GLY A 92 4.45 2.33 -7.09
CA GLY A 92 4.67 2.19 -5.64
C GLY A 92 6.15 2.31 -5.25
N LEU A 93 7.06 1.74 -6.03
CA LEU A 93 8.50 1.89 -5.77
C LEU A 93 8.98 3.33 -5.95
N SER A 94 8.43 4.07 -6.91
CA SER A 94 8.71 5.50 -7.06
C SER A 94 8.15 6.30 -5.86
N ALA A 95 6.98 5.94 -5.33
CA ALA A 95 6.44 6.57 -4.14
C ALA A 95 7.36 6.38 -2.93
N ILE A 96 7.84 5.17 -2.68
CA ILE A 96 8.73 4.88 -1.55
C ILE A 96 10.10 5.54 -1.71
N SER A 97 10.70 5.44 -2.90
CA SER A 97 12.02 6.05 -3.16
C SER A 97 11.97 7.57 -3.06
N THR A 98 10.93 8.22 -3.59
CA THR A 98 10.69 9.67 -3.44
C THR A 98 10.53 10.05 -1.97
N THR A 99 9.76 9.28 -1.20
CA THR A 99 9.56 9.50 0.23
C THR A 99 10.90 9.42 0.99
N LEU A 100 11.69 8.39 0.76
CA LEU A 100 12.97 8.22 1.44
C LEU A 100 13.97 9.32 1.08
N LEU A 101 14.03 9.72 -0.20
CA LEU A 101 14.87 10.83 -0.65
C LEU A 101 14.40 12.19 -0.12
N ALA A 102 13.10 12.36 0.16
CA ALA A 102 12.55 13.58 0.73
C ALA A 102 12.97 13.79 2.19
N VAL A 103 13.10 12.71 2.95
CA VAL A 103 13.29 12.78 4.41
C VAL A 103 14.70 12.44 4.89
N LEU A 104 15.55 11.92 4.00
CA LEU A 104 16.92 11.48 4.33
C LEU A 104 17.97 12.21 3.48
N LYS A 105 19.12 12.43 4.09
CA LYS A 105 20.32 12.99 3.47
C LYS A 105 21.56 12.19 3.83
N ALA A 106 22.68 12.47 3.19
CA ALA A 106 23.98 11.86 3.52
C ALA A 106 24.30 12.00 5.03
N GLY A 107 24.72 10.91 5.63
CA GLY A 107 25.02 10.80 7.05
C GLY A 107 23.81 10.49 7.95
N ASP A 108 22.59 10.42 7.42
CA ASP A 108 21.42 10.00 8.17
C ASP A 108 21.32 8.47 8.31
N HIS A 109 20.58 8.04 9.33
CA HIS A 109 20.28 6.64 9.59
C HIS A 109 18.77 6.36 9.45
N LEU A 110 18.45 5.23 8.80
CA LEU A 110 17.10 4.72 8.57
C LEU A 110 16.93 3.38 9.28
N LEU A 111 15.85 3.22 10.03
CA LEU A 111 15.39 1.92 10.53
C LEU A 111 14.34 1.36 9.57
N VAL A 112 14.47 0.08 9.17
CA VAL A 112 13.55 -0.59 8.26
C VAL A 112 13.08 -1.90 8.86
N CYS A 113 11.77 -2.12 8.84
CA CYS A 113 11.19 -3.39 9.25
C CYS A 113 11.70 -4.54 8.38
N ASP A 114 12.14 -5.66 8.97
CA ASP A 114 12.80 -6.74 8.23
C ASP A 114 11.86 -7.50 7.29
N ASN A 115 10.55 -7.36 7.48
CA ASN A 115 9.50 -7.89 6.61
C ASN A 115 9.08 -6.93 5.47
N ALA A 116 9.77 -5.80 5.29
CA ALA A 116 9.45 -4.83 4.25
C ALA A 116 9.65 -5.39 2.83
N TYR A 117 8.88 -4.86 1.89
CA TYR A 117 8.90 -5.20 0.48
C TYR A 117 10.34 -5.23 -0.10
N ARG A 118 10.71 -6.35 -0.73
CA ARG A 118 12.10 -6.58 -1.19
C ARG A 118 12.67 -5.47 -2.07
N PRO A 119 11.95 -4.91 -3.06
CA PRO A 119 12.48 -3.77 -3.82
C PRO A 119 12.76 -2.53 -2.99
N SER A 120 12.00 -2.25 -1.91
CA SER A 120 12.29 -1.17 -0.96
C SER A 120 13.62 -1.41 -0.25
N ARG A 121 13.85 -2.66 0.19
CA ARG A 121 15.14 -3.08 0.77
C ARG A 121 16.29 -2.93 -0.23
N ASN A 122 16.08 -3.33 -1.49
CA ASN A 122 17.09 -3.18 -2.55
C ASN A 122 17.43 -1.69 -2.79
N PHE A 123 16.44 -0.81 -2.74
CA PHE A 123 16.67 0.63 -2.83
C PHE A 123 17.50 1.15 -1.64
N CYS A 124 17.18 0.74 -0.42
CA CYS A 124 17.95 1.09 0.79
C CYS A 124 19.40 0.60 0.71
N ASN A 125 19.61 -0.67 0.36
CA ASN A 125 20.94 -1.29 0.29
C ASN A 125 21.76 -0.82 -0.92
N GLY A 126 21.11 -0.35 -1.97
CA GLY A 126 21.73 0.10 -3.22
C GLY A 126 21.88 1.62 -3.28
N MET A 127 20.81 2.31 -3.70
CA MET A 127 20.85 3.75 -3.96
C MET A 127 21.09 4.57 -2.70
N LEU A 128 20.33 4.35 -1.63
CA LEU A 128 20.49 5.12 -0.39
C LEU A 128 21.87 4.92 0.24
N ALA A 129 22.37 3.69 0.25
CA ALA A 129 23.72 3.40 0.75
C ALA A 129 24.81 4.17 -0.04
N ARG A 130 24.65 4.25 -1.39
CA ARG A 130 25.56 5.04 -2.26
C ARG A 130 25.49 6.55 -1.97
N TYR A 131 24.36 7.04 -1.51
CA TYR A 131 24.17 8.43 -1.10
C TYR A 131 24.52 8.69 0.38
N GLY A 132 25.13 7.70 1.05
CA GLY A 132 25.65 7.85 2.42
C GLY A 132 24.59 7.76 3.50
N VAL A 133 23.44 7.14 3.23
CA VAL A 133 22.43 6.81 4.24
C VAL A 133 22.70 5.41 4.77
N GLU A 134 22.79 5.30 6.10
CA GLU A 134 22.93 4.01 6.78
C GLU A 134 21.55 3.39 7.04
N THR A 135 21.40 2.09 6.78
CA THR A 135 20.16 1.36 7.05
C THR A 135 20.40 0.24 8.06
N THR A 136 19.55 0.18 9.10
CA THR A 136 19.47 -0.96 10.03
C THR A 136 18.11 -1.61 9.92
N TYR A 137 18.09 -2.93 9.71
CA TYR A 137 16.85 -3.72 9.72
C TYR A 137 16.51 -4.17 11.12
N PHE A 138 15.22 -4.26 11.45
CA PHE A 138 14.76 -4.67 12.77
C PHE A 138 13.64 -5.71 12.70
N ASP A 139 13.54 -6.51 13.76
CA ASP A 139 12.46 -7.51 13.93
C ASP A 139 11.09 -6.83 13.88
N PRO A 140 10.19 -7.23 12.95
CA PRO A 140 8.83 -6.69 12.87
C PRO A 140 8.06 -6.73 14.19
N LEU A 141 8.36 -7.70 15.04
CA LEU A 141 7.65 -7.90 16.31
C LEU A 141 8.30 -7.18 17.50
N ILE A 142 9.33 -6.38 17.27
CA ILE A 142 10.09 -5.70 18.34
C ILE A 142 9.27 -4.63 19.12
N GLY A 143 8.22 -4.07 18.49
CA GLY A 143 7.40 -3.02 19.07
C GLY A 143 8.22 -1.85 19.62
N ALA A 144 7.96 -1.42 20.86
CA ALA A 144 8.71 -0.34 21.51
C ALA A 144 10.19 -0.66 21.73
N GLY A 145 10.62 -1.93 21.64
CA GLY A 145 12.02 -2.35 21.72
C GLY A 145 12.89 -1.78 20.59
N VAL A 146 12.29 -1.27 19.52
CA VAL A 146 12.98 -0.53 18.45
C VAL A 146 13.81 0.65 19.01
N ALA A 147 13.48 1.14 20.19
CA ALA A 147 14.20 2.19 20.92
C ALA A 147 15.71 1.92 21.06
N ALA A 148 16.10 0.66 21.21
CA ALA A 148 17.51 0.25 21.38
C ALA A 148 18.34 0.37 20.07
N LEU A 149 17.69 0.47 18.93
CA LEU A 149 18.34 0.56 17.60
C LEU A 149 18.51 2.00 17.11
N PHE A 150 17.95 2.97 17.81
CA PHE A 150 18.08 4.37 17.45
C PHE A 150 19.49 4.89 17.66
N LYS A 151 20.03 5.56 16.66
CA LYS A 151 21.29 6.29 16.68
C LYS A 151 21.01 7.80 16.75
N PRO A 152 21.99 8.65 17.13
CA PRO A 152 21.80 10.10 17.16
C PRO A 152 21.37 10.71 15.80
N ASN A 153 21.75 10.05 14.72
CA ASN A 153 21.43 10.44 13.34
C ASN A 153 20.25 9.67 12.73
N THR A 154 19.48 8.88 13.51
CA THR A 154 18.25 8.25 13.00
C THR A 154 17.20 9.32 12.69
N ARG A 155 16.69 9.31 11.45
CA ARG A 155 15.72 10.31 10.96
C ARG A 155 14.37 9.72 10.58
N ALA A 156 14.33 8.44 10.21
CA ALA A 156 13.09 7.80 9.83
C ALA A 156 13.06 6.32 10.21
N VAL A 157 11.83 5.81 10.35
CA VAL A 157 11.51 4.39 10.50
C VAL A 157 10.53 4.02 9.40
N LEU A 158 10.86 3.00 8.61
CA LEU A 158 9.97 2.42 7.59
C LEU A 158 9.38 1.12 8.11
N VAL A 159 8.06 1.05 8.14
CA VAL A 159 7.26 -0.13 8.51
C VAL A 159 6.40 -0.57 7.35
N GLU A 160 5.93 -1.82 7.38
CA GLU A 160 4.94 -2.39 6.48
C GLU A 160 4.09 -3.37 7.31
N ALA A 161 2.79 -3.11 7.43
CA ALA A 161 1.87 -3.89 8.27
C ALA A 161 0.59 -4.28 7.53
N PRO A 162 0.32 -5.60 7.37
CA PRO A 162 1.25 -6.71 7.62
C PRO A 162 2.41 -6.70 6.63
N GLY A 163 3.52 -7.32 7.02
CA GLY A 163 4.72 -7.36 6.20
C GLY A 163 4.55 -8.14 4.91
N SER A 164 5.32 -7.75 3.91
CA SER A 164 5.35 -8.37 2.58
C SER A 164 5.66 -9.87 2.69
N GLN A 165 4.83 -10.72 2.12
CA GLN A 165 4.94 -12.18 2.04
C GLN A 165 4.81 -12.95 3.37
N SER A 166 5.42 -12.50 4.46
CA SER A 166 5.42 -13.20 5.76
C SER A 166 4.27 -12.79 6.69
N PHE A 167 3.62 -11.67 6.42
CA PHE A 167 2.41 -11.15 7.09
C PHE A 167 2.54 -10.92 8.61
N GLU A 168 3.76 -10.80 9.15
CA GLU A 168 3.99 -10.37 10.52
C GLU A 168 3.45 -8.96 10.74
N MET A 169 2.91 -8.72 11.93
CA MET A 169 2.25 -7.45 12.31
C MET A 169 3.14 -6.60 13.21
N PRO A 170 3.82 -5.57 12.69
CA PRO A 170 4.46 -4.55 13.52
C PRO A 170 3.45 -3.80 14.38
N ASP A 171 3.83 -3.48 15.62
CA ASP A 171 3.07 -2.58 16.50
C ASP A 171 3.37 -1.13 16.12
N ILE A 172 2.67 -0.61 15.09
CA ILE A 172 2.91 0.74 14.54
C ILE A 172 2.76 1.82 15.61
N PRO A 173 1.68 1.88 16.43
CA PRO A 173 1.57 2.91 17.47
C PRO A 173 2.73 2.91 18.46
N ALA A 174 3.20 1.73 18.88
CA ALA A 174 4.35 1.63 19.80
C ALA A 174 5.65 2.11 19.15
N ILE A 175 5.90 1.75 17.89
CA ILE A 175 7.05 2.20 17.11
C ILE A 175 6.99 3.72 16.88
N ALA A 176 5.82 4.26 16.54
CA ALA A 176 5.62 5.68 16.29
C ALA A 176 5.88 6.53 17.54
N ALA A 177 5.40 6.09 18.70
CA ALA A 177 5.66 6.76 19.96
C ALA A 177 7.18 6.87 20.26
N VAL A 178 7.93 5.80 20.00
CA VAL A 178 9.40 5.77 20.17
C VAL A 178 10.09 6.69 19.16
N ALA A 179 9.68 6.65 17.91
CA ALA A 179 10.25 7.47 16.83
C ALA A 179 10.02 8.97 17.08
N HIS A 180 8.82 9.36 17.43
CA HIS A 180 8.46 10.75 17.70
C HIS A 180 9.18 11.32 18.92
N ALA A 181 9.35 10.53 19.99
CA ALA A 181 10.14 10.93 21.16
C ALA A 181 11.63 11.22 20.81
N ARG A 182 12.09 10.77 19.64
CA ARG A 182 13.45 10.97 19.09
C ARG A 182 13.47 11.84 17.84
N HIS A 183 12.37 12.55 17.56
CA HIS A 183 12.20 13.43 16.40
C HIS A 183 12.34 12.77 15.03
N ALA A 184 12.28 11.43 14.95
CA ALA A 184 12.24 10.70 13.68
C ALA A 184 10.83 10.67 13.08
N LEU A 185 10.75 10.50 11.75
CA LEU A 185 9.51 10.30 11.02
C LEU A 185 9.17 8.81 10.90
N VAL A 186 7.89 8.49 10.87
CA VAL A 186 7.39 7.13 10.60
C VAL A 186 6.74 7.08 9.23
N ILE A 187 7.20 6.13 8.42
CA ILE A 187 6.73 5.86 7.06
C ILE A 187 6.10 4.48 7.06
N ASP A 188 4.88 4.38 6.56
CA ASP A 188 4.16 3.11 6.46
C ASP A 188 3.85 2.77 5.00
N ASP A 189 4.20 1.56 4.57
CA ASP A 189 3.67 0.98 3.34
C ASP A 189 2.31 0.34 3.65
N ASN A 190 1.25 1.10 3.46
CA ASN A 190 -0.13 0.72 3.73
C ASN A 190 -0.83 0.08 2.50
N THR A 191 -0.07 -0.53 1.61
CA THR A 191 -0.61 -1.09 0.36
C THR A 191 -1.59 -2.23 0.60
N TRP A 192 -1.37 -3.08 1.63
CA TRP A 192 -2.20 -4.25 1.91
C TRP A 192 -3.61 -3.91 2.39
N ALA A 193 -3.74 -2.94 3.29
CA ALA A 193 -5.00 -2.60 3.93
C ALA A 193 -5.72 -1.42 3.26
N THR A 194 -4.99 -0.54 2.61
CA THR A 194 -5.43 0.79 2.18
C THR A 194 -5.99 1.62 3.35
N PRO A 195 -6.22 2.93 3.21
CA PRO A 195 -6.83 3.72 4.28
C PRO A 195 -8.28 3.32 4.58
N LEU A 196 -8.88 2.43 3.75
CA LEU A 196 -10.21 1.89 4.03
C LEU A 196 -10.20 1.01 5.28
N PHE A 197 -9.19 0.15 5.44
CA PHE A 197 -9.10 -0.78 6.56
C PHE A 197 -8.05 -0.39 7.60
N HIS A 198 -7.10 0.48 7.24
CA HIS A 198 -6.09 0.97 8.17
C HIS A 198 -5.73 2.43 7.88
N ARG A 199 -6.19 3.33 8.69
CA ARG A 199 -5.80 4.74 8.64
C ARG A 199 -4.49 4.94 9.40
N SER A 200 -3.39 4.64 8.76
CA SER A 200 -2.09 4.65 9.42
C SER A 200 -1.67 6.02 9.95
N LEU A 201 -2.09 7.11 9.30
CA LEU A 201 -1.86 8.47 9.81
C LEU A 201 -2.54 8.71 11.18
N ASP A 202 -3.68 8.09 11.45
CA ASP A 202 -4.38 8.17 12.75
C ASP A 202 -3.64 7.35 13.84
N GLN A 203 -2.70 6.47 13.45
CA GLN A 203 -1.91 5.61 14.32
C GLN A 203 -0.50 6.17 14.61
N GLY A 204 -0.24 7.42 14.25
CA GLY A 204 1.04 8.08 14.48
C GLY A 204 2.05 7.95 13.33
N VAL A 205 1.62 7.46 12.18
CA VAL A 205 2.43 7.50 10.96
C VAL A 205 2.49 8.94 10.43
N ASP A 206 3.64 9.38 9.97
CA ASP A 206 3.81 10.70 9.34
C ASP A 206 3.56 10.68 7.84
N ILE A 207 3.91 9.56 7.19
CA ILE A 207 3.78 9.36 5.75
C ILE A 207 3.23 7.96 5.48
N SER A 208 2.04 7.89 4.91
CA SER A 208 1.40 6.66 4.41
C SER A 208 1.61 6.58 2.91
N MET A 209 2.30 5.54 2.45
CA MET A 209 2.47 5.32 1.02
C MET A 209 1.73 4.06 0.58
N GLN A 210 1.36 4.01 -0.69
CA GLN A 210 0.72 2.85 -1.27
C GLN A 210 1.17 2.62 -2.72
N ALA A 211 1.34 1.36 -3.07
CA ALA A 211 1.30 0.95 -4.47
C ALA A 211 -0.16 0.92 -4.92
N ALA A 212 -0.66 2.05 -5.42
CA ALA A 212 -2.03 2.16 -5.94
C ALA A 212 -2.31 1.25 -7.15
N THR A 213 -1.26 0.68 -7.75
CA THR A 213 -1.27 -0.48 -8.66
C THR A 213 -2.14 -1.63 -8.15
N LYS A 214 -2.24 -1.78 -6.81
CA LYS A 214 -2.94 -2.88 -6.13
C LYS A 214 -4.43 -2.54 -5.99
N TYR A 215 -4.96 -2.52 -4.77
CA TYR A 215 -6.40 -2.37 -4.53
C TYR A 215 -7.00 -1.04 -4.97
N ILE A 216 -6.24 0.07 -4.98
CA ILE A 216 -6.76 1.36 -5.44
C ILE A 216 -7.13 1.26 -6.93
N GLY A 217 -6.23 0.80 -7.79
CA GLY A 217 -6.52 0.49 -9.19
C GLY A 217 -7.49 -0.69 -9.31
N GLY A 218 -7.10 -1.83 -8.78
CA GLY A 218 -7.93 -3.01 -8.57
C GLY A 218 -8.30 -3.80 -9.83
N HIS A 219 -7.64 -3.53 -10.97
CA HIS A 219 -7.99 -4.13 -12.26
C HIS A 219 -6.76 -4.61 -13.04
N SER A 220 -5.59 -4.68 -12.41
CA SER A 220 -4.33 -5.18 -13.00
C SER A 220 -3.89 -4.44 -14.27
N ASP A 221 -4.28 -3.16 -14.41
CA ASP A 221 -4.18 -2.36 -15.63
C ASP A 221 -3.38 -1.06 -15.46
N ILE A 222 -2.95 -0.70 -14.24
CA ILE A 222 -2.17 0.52 -13.97
C ILE A 222 -0.90 0.25 -13.18
N MET A 223 0.10 1.12 -13.39
CA MET A 223 1.28 1.25 -12.54
C MET A 223 1.23 2.59 -11.83
N PHE A 224 0.96 2.59 -10.52
CA PHE A 224 0.68 3.83 -9.80
C PHE A 224 1.12 3.77 -8.33
N GLY A 225 1.53 4.93 -7.78
CA GLY A 225 1.85 5.09 -6.37
C GLY A 225 1.24 6.36 -5.78
N THR A 226 0.93 6.33 -4.48
CA THR A 226 0.47 7.49 -3.73
C THR A 226 1.33 7.70 -2.49
N ILE A 227 1.47 8.97 -2.08
CA ILE A 227 2.21 9.38 -0.89
C ILE A 227 1.33 10.37 -0.14
N SER A 228 0.72 9.92 0.93
CA SER A 228 -0.12 10.72 1.81
C SER A 228 0.69 11.13 3.04
N ALA A 229 0.67 12.39 3.44
CA ALA A 229 1.49 12.87 4.54
C ALA A 229 0.71 13.80 5.47
N ASN A 230 1.08 13.77 6.76
CA ASN A 230 0.58 14.72 7.75
C ASN A 230 1.20 16.12 7.56
N ALA A 231 0.75 17.10 8.34
CA ALA A 231 1.20 18.49 8.24
C ALA A 231 2.72 18.67 8.50
N ARG A 232 3.34 17.78 9.29
CA ARG A 232 4.79 17.81 9.56
C ARG A 232 5.60 17.36 8.35
N ALA A 233 5.15 16.32 7.64
CA ALA A 233 5.90 15.69 6.57
C ALA A 233 5.54 16.20 5.17
N TRP A 234 4.32 16.73 4.98
CA TRP A 234 3.84 17.16 3.67
C TRP A 234 4.73 18.18 2.95
N PRO A 235 5.29 19.23 3.60
CA PRO A 235 6.19 20.16 2.93
C PRO A 235 7.40 19.47 2.30
N LEU A 236 8.01 18.49 3.00
CA LEU A 236 9.16 17.74 2.49
C LEU A 236 8.79 16.89 1.27
N ILE A 237 7.65 16.21 1.34
CA ILE A 237 7.14 15.36 0.26
C ILE A 237 6.79 16.20 -0.97
N SER A 238 6.06 17.30 -0.79
CA SER A 238 5.65 18.19 -1.88
C SER A 238 6.86 18.79 -2.60
N GLU A 239 7.86 19.23 -1.86
CA GLU A 239 9.11 19.74 -2.42
C GLU A 239 9.87 18.67 -3.21
N ALA A 240 10.04 17.48 -2.64
CA ALA A 240 10.75 16.38 -3.30
C ALA A 240 10.08 15.94 -4.60
N ILE A 241 8.74 15.83 -4.64
CA ILE A 241 7.99 15.54 -5.86
C ILE A 241 8.31 16.57 -6.96
N HIS A 242 8.39 17.86 -6.61
CA HIS A 242 8.70 18.92 -7.55
C HIS A 242 10.15 18.87 -8.04
N LEU A 243 11.10 18.69 -7.13
CA LEU A 243 12.53 18.68 -7.44
C LEU A 243 12.94 17.44 -8.24
N LEU A 244 12.40 16.27 -7.91
CA LEU A 244 12.67 15.03 -8.62
C LEU A 244 11.86 14.90 -9.92
N GLY A 245 10.92 15.80 -10.19
CA GLY A 245 10.09 15.77 -11.39
C GLY A 245 9.12 14.61 -11.43
N VAL A 246 8.72 14.08 -10.27
CA VAL A 246 7.80 12.94 -10.17
C VAL A 246 6.42 13.35 -10.68
N CYS A 247 5.91 12.61 -11.66
CA CYS A 247 4.56 12.79 -12.19
C CYS A 247 4.03 11.46 -12.74
N ALA A 248 2.72 11.30 -12.70
CA ALA A 248 2.01 10.16 -13.26
C ALA A 248 1.24 10.55 -14.52
N GLY A 249 1.06 9.61 -15.44
CA GLY A 249 0.25 9.80 -16.64
C GLY A 249 -1.22 10.05 -16.31
N PRO A 250 -1.91 10.94 -17.04
CA PRO A 250 -3.28 11.31 -16.71
C PRO A 250 -4.27 10.15 -16.89
N ASP A 251 -4.00 9.19 -17.76
CA ASP A 251 -4.83 8.01 -17.95
C ASP A 251 -4.76 7.09 -16.73
N ASP A 252 -3.56 6.82 -16.19
CA ASP A 252 -3.38 6.04 -14.95
C ASP A 252 -4.03 6.75 -13.75
N VAL A 253 -3.91 8.07 -13.68
CA VAL A 253 -4.59 8.89 -12.66
C VAL A 253 -6.11 8.72 -12.73
N PHE A 254 -6.68 8.76 -13.92
CA PHE A 254 -8.12 8.56 -14.13
C PHE A 254 -8.55 7.14 -13.78
N LEU A 255 -7.79 6.12 -14.20
CA LEU A 255 -8.08 4.72 -13.89
C LEU A 255 -7.97 4.45 -12.39
N ALA A 256 -6.98 5.04 -11.69
CA ALA A 256 -6.89 4.99 -10.23
C ALA A 256 -8.12 5.61 -9.56
N LEU A 257 -8.57 6.78 -10.03
CA LEU A 257 -9.81 7.41 -9.52
C LEU A 257 -11.05 6.54 -9.78
N ARG A 258 -11.13 5.92 -10.94
CA ARG A 258 -12.21 4.98 -11.29
C ARG A 258 -12.19 3.77 -10.36
N GLY A 259 -11.02 3.17 -10.14
CA GLY A 259 -10.84 2.05 -9.22
C GLY A 259 -11.25 2.41 -7.79
N LEU A 260 -10.89 3.62 -7.34
CA LEU A 260 -11.23 4.12 -6.00
C LEU A 260 -12.75 4.13 -5.75
N ARG A 261 -13.57 4.40 -6.79
CA ARG A 261 -15.05 4.40 -6.66
C ARG A 261 -15.63 3.06 -6.22
N THR A 262 -14.97 1.96 -6.54
CA THR A 262 -15.40 0.60 -6.21
C THR A 262 -14.53 -0.06 -5.13
N LEU A 263 -13.59 0.67 -4.53
CA LEU A 263 -12.65 0.14 -3.55
C LEU A 263 -13.35 -0.58 -2.40
N ALA A 264 -14.36 0.06 -1.79
CA ALA A 264 -15.06 -0.53 -0.64
C ALA A 264 -15.77 -1.83 -1.00
N VAL A 265 -16.43 -1.89 -2.16
CA VAL A 265 -17.15 -3.09 -2.62
C VAL A 265 -16.15 -4.24 -2.91
N ARG A 266 -15.04 -3.93 -3.58
CA ARG A 266 -14.02 -4.94 -3.91
C ARG A 266 -13.30 -5.44 -2.66
N LEU A 267 -12.85 -4.55 -1.77
CA LEU A 267 -12.17 -4.96 -0.55
C LEU A 267 -13.09 -5.73 0.41
N ALA A 268 -14.39 -5.39 0.48
CA ALA A 268 -15.35 -6.19 1.24
C ALA A 268 -15.46 -7.63 0.70
N GLN A 269 -15.40 -7.81 -0.63
CA GLN A 269 -15.38 -9.13 -1.25
C GLN A 269 -14.05 -9.84 -0.99
N HIS A 270 -12.91 -9.19 -1.24
CA HIS A 270 -11.58 -9.74 -0.97
C HIS A 270 -11.43 -10.19 0.51
N HIS A 271 -11.92 -9.37 1.45
CA HIS A 271 -11.91 -9.71 2.87
C HIS A 271 -12.68 -11.01 3.16
N ARG A 272 -13.91 -11.11 2.65
CA ARG A 272 -14.75 -12.30 2.87
C ARG A 272 -14.13 -13.54 2.25
N SER A 273 -13.81 -13.46 0.96
CA SER A 273 -13.25 -14.58 0.21
C SER A 273 -11.88 -14.99 0.72
N GLY A 274 -11.00 -14.01 1.01
CA GLY A 274 -9.66 -14.26 1.54
C GLY A 274 -9.71 -14.94 2.90
N LEU A 275 -10.58 -14.50 3.81
CA LEU A 275 -10.70 -15.10 5.14
C LEU A 275 -11.34 -16.49 5.09
N GLU A 276 -12.31 -16.69 4.20
CA GLU A 276 -12.92 -18.02 3.98
C GLU A 276 -11.89 -19.00 3.43
N MET A 277 -11.14 -18.62 2.41
CA MET A 277 -10.05 -19.44 1.85
C MET A 277 -8.96 -19.71 2.88
N ALA A 278 -8.55 -18.72 3.68
CA ALA A 278 -7.56 -18.91 4.73
C ALA A 278 -8.02 -19.93 5.81
N ARG A 279 -9.29 -19.87 6.21
CA ARG A 279 -9.88 -20.84 7.16
C ARG A 279 -9.95 -22.24 6.58
N TRP A 280 -10.39 -22.36 5.33
CA TRP A 280 -10.44 -23.64 4.63
C TRP A 280 -9.04 -24.24 4.48
N LEU A 281 -8.05 -23.44 4.05
CA LEU A 281 -6.65 -23.87 3.93
C LEU A 281 -6.05 -24.31 5.26
N ALA A 282 -6.44 -23.71 6.38
CA ALA A 282 -6.01 -24.13 7.71
C ALA A 282 -6.52 -25.54 8.12
N THR A 283 -7.49 -26.09 7.40
CA THR A 283 -8.00 -27.48 7.62
C THR A 283 -7.34 -28.51 6.71
N ARG A 284 -6.52 -28.09 5.75
CA ARG A 284 -5.92 -28.98 4.75
C ARG A 284 -4.68 -29.69 5.31
N PRO A 285 -4.54 -31.03 5.10
CA PRO A 285 -3.38 -31.79 5.59
C PRO A 285 -2.06 -31.37 4.90
N GLU A 286 -2.13 -30.77 3.72
CA GLU A 286 -0.98 -30.25 2.99
C GLU A 286 -0.43 -28.95 3.59
N VAL A 287 -1.25 -28.22 4.38
CA VAL A 287 -0.95 -26.91 4.92
C VAL A 287 -0.60 -26.99 6.40
N VAL A 288 0.64 -26.66 6.73
CA VAL A 288 1.14 -26.64 8.11
C VAL A 288 0.73 -25.35 8.84
N ARG A 289 0.71 -24.24 8.11
CA ARG A 289 0.38 -22.93 8.69
C ARG A 289 -0.16 -21.97 7.63
N VAL A 290 -1.15 -21.19 8.02
CA VAL A 290 -1.64 -20.04 7.25
C VAL A 290 -1.10 -18.77 7.89
N LEU A 291 -0.51 -17.88 7.11
CA LEU A 291 0.03 -16.59 7.54
C LEU A 291 -0.97 -15.51 7.17
N HIS A 292 -1.93 -15.27 8.04
CA HIS A 292 -3.02 -14.30 7.81
C HIS A 292 -3.43 -13.67 9.15
N PRO A 293 -3.16 -12.37 9.38
CA PRO A 293 -3.34 -11.74 10.68
C PRO A 293 -4.79 -11.69 11.18
N ALA A 294 -5.78 -11.82 10.29
CA ALA A 294 -7.18 -11.88 10.70
C ALA A 294 -7.62 -13.24 11.27
N LEU A 295 -6.79 -14.29 11.19
CA LEU A 295 -7.03 -15.57 11.86
C LEU A 295 -6.64 -15.48 13.33
N GLU A 296 -7.48 -16.00 14.23
CA GLU A 296 -7.21 -16.00 15.68
C GLU A 296 -5.95 -16.79 16.06
N SER A 297 -5.56 -17.75 15.22
CA SER A 297 -4.33 -18.55 15.38
C SER A 297 -3.05 -17.81 14.96
N ASP A 298 -3.17 -16.65 14.29
CA ASP A 298 -2.01 -15.87 13.86
C ASP A 298 -1.43 -15.08 15.06
N PRO A 299 -0.10 -15.10 15.27
CA PRO A 299 0.53 -14.33 16.35
C PRO A 299 0.25 -12.83 16.29
N GLY A 300 0.02 -12.27 15.11
CA GLY A 300 -0.29 -10.86 14.88
C GLY A 300 -1.76 -10.49 15.07
N HIS A 301 -2.65 -11.47 15.35
CA HIS A 301 -4.10 -11.25 15.40
C HIS A 301 -4.52 -10.13 16.36
N ALA A 302 -3.93 -10.07 17.54
CA ALA A 302 -4.27 -9.06 18.55
C ALA A 302 -3.99 -7.63 18.06
N ILE A 303 -2.86 -7.44 17.35
CA ILE A 303 -2.49 -6.14 16.74
C ILE A 303 -3.43 -5.83 15.58
N TRP A 304 -3.67 -6.79 14.68
CA TRP A 304 -4.61 -6.61 13.58
C TRP A 304 -6.00 -6.21 14.07
N LYS A 305 -6.53 -6.91 15.08
CA LYS A 305 -7.86 -6.65 15.64
C LYS A 305 -7.96 -5.28 16.33
N ARG A 306 -6.87 -4.78 16.89
CA ARG A 306 -6.79 -3.46 17.52
C ARG A 306 -6.78 -2.34 16.49
N ASP A 307 -5.98 -2.49 15.41
CA ASP A 307 -5.58 -1.38 14.53
C ASP A 307 -6.27 -1.40 13.17
N PHE A 308 -6.84 -2.55 12.76
CA PHE A 308 -7.43 -2.72 11.43
C PHE A 308 -8.93 -3.00 11.52
N THR A 309 -9.68 -2.50 10.54
CA THR A 309 -11.13 -2.72 10.44
C THR A 309 -11.51 -3.82 9.45
N GLY A 310 -10.53 -4.39 8.75
CA GLY A 310 -10.72 -5.45 7.77
C GLY A 310 -9.39 -6.06 7.32
N ALA A 311 -9.48 -6.99 6.40
CA ALA A 311 -8.34 -7.66 5.79
C ALA A 311 -8.49 -7.67 4.27
N SER A 312 -7.40 -7.89 3.55
CA SER A 312 -7.42 -8.03 2.09
C SER A 312 -7.45 -9.50 1.65
N GLY A 313 -7.43 -9.74 0.36
CA GLY A 313 -7.38 -11.08 -0.23
C GLY A 313 -5.97 -11.69 -0.28
N LEU A 314 -4.95 -10.98 0.21
CA LEU A 314 -3.56 -11.41 0.11
C LEU A 314 -3.07 -12.00 1.43
N PHE A 315 -2.56 -13.24 1.38
CA PHE A 315 -1.96 -13.94 2.51
C PHE A 315 -1.01 -15.03 2.02
N SER A 316 -0.38 -15.77 2.93
CA SER A 316 0.51 -16.88 2.59
C SER A 316 0.18 -18.14 3.35
N ILE A 317 0.67 -19.27 2.81
CA ILE A 317 0.64 -20.57 3.46
C ILE A 317 2.03 -21.18 3.51
N VAL A 318 2.25 -22.02 4.50
CA VAL A 318 3.39 -22.93 4.61
C VAL A 318 2.89 -24.33 4.35
N LEU A 319 3.41 -24.98 3.34
CA LEU A 319 3.10 -26.39 3.04
C LEU A 319 3.89 -27.32 3.96
N ARG A 320 3.44 -28.56 4.10
CA ARG A 320 4.27 -29.61 4.70
C ARG A 320 5.59 -29.75 3.92
N PRO A 321 6.67 -30.23 4.55
CA PRO A 321 7.92 -30.50 3.84
C PRO A 321 7.68 -31.41 2.63
N ALA A 322 8.14 -30.97 1.48
CA ALA A 322 8.00 -31.67 0.21
C ALA A 322 9.15 -31.28 -0.73
N PRO A 323 9.47 -32.10 -1.73
CA PRO A 323 10.43 -31.72 -2.76
C PRO A 323 9.87 -30.63 -3.67
N GLN A 324 10.76 -29.94 -4.41
CA GLN A 324 10.37 -28.84 -5.29
C GLN A 324 9.40 -29.32 -6.38
N GLU A 325 9.59 -30.53 -6.88
CA GLU A 325 8.77 -31.15 -7.93
C GLU A 325 7.29 -31.24 -7.50
N ALA A 326 7.02 -31.50 -6.23
CA ALA A 326 5.64 -31.51 -5.71
C ALA A 326 5.02 -30.10 -5.69
N VAL A 327 5.79 -29.08 -5.35
CA VAL A 327 5.35 -27.69 -5.42
C VAL A 327 5.06 -27.27 -6.85
N ASP A 328 5.94 -27.64 -7.77
CA ASP A 328 5.78 -27.35 -9.19
C ASP A 328 4.55 -28.06 -9.77
N ALA A 329 4.31 -29.33 -9.39
CA ALA A 329 3.11 -30.08 -9.79
C ALA A 329 1.81 -29.40 -9.29
N LEU A 330 1.79 -28.87 -8.05
CA LEU A 330 0.67 -28.10 -7.54
C LEU A 330 0.42 -26.87 -8.41
N LEU A 331 1.48 -26.09 -8.68
CA LEU A 331 1.39 -24.84 -9.42
C LEU A 331 0.95 -25.05 -10.88
N ASP A 332 1.41 -26.13 -11.50
CA ASP A 332 1.06 -26.49 -12.88
C ASP A 332 -0.37 -27.06 -13.02
N ALA A 333 -0.94 -27.60 -11.93
CA ALA A 333 -2.27 -28.22 -11.94
C ALA A 333 -3.40 -27.20 -11.70
N VAL A 334 -3.15 -26.04 -11.10
CA VAL A 334 -4.19 -25.01 -10.91
C VAL A 334 -4.46 -24.27 -12.22
N GLU A 335 -5.72 -23.93 -12.46
CA GLU A 335 -6.17 -23.24 -13.68
C GLU A 335 -6.70 -21.83 -13.42
N LEU A 336 -7.33 -21.61 -12.26
CA LEU A 336 -7.89 -20.31 -11.88
C LEU A 336 -6.85 -19.42 -11.19
N PHE A 337 -5.96 -20.03 -10.41
CA PHE A 337 -4.84 -19.30 -9.80
C PHE A 337 -3.72 -19.09 -10.83
N GLY A 338 -3.61 -17.87 -11.35
CA GLY A 338 -2.51 -17.53 -12.24
C GLY A 338 -1.16 -17.43 -11.50
N MET A 339 -0.10 -17.90 -12.15
CA MET A 339 1.28 -17.70 -11.67
C MET A 339 1.79 -16.33 -12.12
N GLY A 340 1.67 -15.32 -11.26
CA GLY A 340 2.06 -13.95 -11.60
C GLY A 340 2.49 -13.14 -10.38
N TYR A 341 3.43 -12.22 -10.62
CA TYR A 341 3.77 -11.22 -9.63
C TYR A 341 2.70 -10.12 -9.61
N SER A 342 2.64 -9.36 -8.51
CA SER A 342 1.58 -8.42 -8.17
C SER A 342 0.41 -9.09 -7.44
N TRP A 343 -0.68 -8.35 -7.24
CA TRP A 343 -1.91 -8.75 -6.55
C TRP A 343 -2.86 -7.55 -6.46
N GLY A 344 -4.05 -7.75 -5.92
CA GLY A 344 -5.03 -6.66 -5.69
C GLY A 344 -5.93 -6.37 -6.88
N GLY A 345 -5.81 -7.15 -7.97
CA GLY A 345 -6.73 -7.15 -9.09
C GLY A 345 -7.96 -8.03 -8.85
N PHE A 346 -8.68 -8.31 -9.92
CA PHE A 346 -9.88 -9.17 -9.88
C PHE A 346 -9.55 -10.67 -9.97
N GLU A 347 -8.36 -11.01 -10.46
CA GLU A 347 -7.88 -12.37 -10.67
C GLU A 347 -7.19 -12.95 -9.43
N SER A 348 -7.36 -14.24 -9.19
CA SER A 348 -6.62 -14.99 -8.16
C SER A 348 -5.23 -15.37 -8.65
N LEU A 349 -4.24 -15.23 -7.75
CA LEU A 349 -2.84 -15.50 -8.07
C LEU A 349 -2.19 -16.38 -6.99
N VAL A 350 -1.23 -17.21 -7.41
CA VAL A 350 -0.36 -17.99 -6.53
C VAL A 350 1.08 -17.92 -7.00
N ILE A 351 2.03 -17.71 -6.07
CA ILE A 351 3.45 -17.81 -6.35
C ILE A 351 4.21 -18.43 -5.18
N PRO A 352 5.28 -19.20 -5.42
CA PRO A 352 6.21 -19.59 -4.38
C PRO A 352 7.07 -18.38 -3.97
N PHE A 353 7.54 -18.40 -2.73
CA PHE A 353 8.48 -17.38 -2.24
C PHE A 353 9.40 -17.92 -1.15
N ASP A 354 10.55 -17.27 -1.00
CA ASP A 354 11.48 -17.49 0.10
C ASP A 354 12.07 -16.15 0.56
N CYS A 355 12.05 -15.91 1.86
CA CYS A 355 12.61 -14.72 2.49
C CYS A 355 14.02 -14.94 3.05
N ALA A 356 14.54 -16.17 3.10
CA ALA A 356 15.83 -16.50 3.71
C ALA A 356 17.01 -15.73 3.10
N GLY A 357 16.96 -15.50 1.78
CA GLY A 357 18.04 -14.87 1.04
C GLY A 357 18.19 -13.35 1.26
N TYR A 358 17.26 -12.69 1.97
CA TYR A 358 17.31 -11.23 2.13
C TYR A 358 16.94 -10.70 3.52
N ARG A 359 16.32 -11.49 4.39
CA ARG A 359 16.06 -11.10 5.79
C ARG A 359 17.37 -11.13 6.58
N THR A 360 17.59 -10.12 7.42
CA THR A 360 18.85 -9.92 8.13
C THR A 360 18.70 -9.72 9.63
N ALA A 361 17.56 -9.21 10.11
CA ALA A 361 17.29 -9.04 11.52
C ALA A 361 16.59 -10.25 12.14
N THR A 362 15.89 -11.03 11.32
CA THR A 362 15.18 -12.24 11.76
C THR A 362 15.49 -13.41 10.83
N LYS A 363 15.42 -14.62 11.38
CA LYS A 363 15.62 -15.84 10.59
C LYS A 363 14.29 -16.30 10.01
N TRP A 364 14.23 -16.39 8.68
CA TRP A 364 13.13 -17.04 7.99
C TRP A 364 13.34 -18.56 7.98
N ALA A 365 12.51 -19.29 8.70
CA ALA A 365 12.56 -20.75 8.79
C ALA A 365 11.12 -21.29 8.94
N PRO A 366 10.32 -21.27 7.85
CA PRO A 366 8.90 -21.64 7.90
C PRO A 366 8.67 -23.13 8.18
N GLY A 367 9.62 -23.99 7.87
CA GLY A 367 9.53 -25.43 8.06
C GLY A 367 9.05 -26.21 6.84
N GLY A 368 8.73 -25.55 5.74
CA GLY A 368 8.32 -26.14 4.47
C GLY A 368 8.22 -25.10 3.36
N PRO A 369 7.86 -25.50 2.14
CA PRO A 369 7.66 -24.59 1.04
C PRO A 369 6.58 -23.54 1.36
N THR A 370 6.74 -22.33 0.85
CA THR A 370 5.82 -21.21 1.10
C THR A 370 5.19 -20.72 -0.19
N LEU A 371 3.88 -20.52 -0.16
CA LEU A 371 3.12 -19.96 -1.27
C LEU A 371 2.42 -18.68 -0.80
N ARG A 372 2.49 -17.62 -1.59
CA ARG A 372 1.67 -16.43 -1.44
C ARG A 372 0.47 -16.55 -2.36
N LEU A 373 -0.72 -16.38 -1.79
CA LEU A 373 -1.98 -16.37 -2.51
C LEU A 373 -2.56 -14.97 -2.51
N HIS A 374 -3.15 -14.58 -3.62
CA HIS A 374 -4.10 -13.48 -3.73
C HIS A 374 -5.44 -14.07 -4.15
N ILE A 375 -6.46 -13.84 -3.34
CA ILE A 375 -7.84 -14.25 -3.65
C ILE A 375 -8.53 -13.10 -4.36
N GLY A 376 -8.88 -13.34 -5.61
CA GLY A 376 -9.55 -12.40 -6.48
C GLY A 376 -11.05 -12.25 -6.20
N LEU A 377 -11.82 -12.04 -7.24
CA LEU A 377 -13.27 -11.84 -7.18
C LEU A 377 -14.08 -13.04 -7.70
N GLU A 378 -13.41 -14.14 -8.01
CA GLU A 378 -14.02 -15.40 -8.47
C GLU A 378 -14.87 -16.02 -7.35
N ASN A 379 -15.68 -17.00 -7.70
CA ASN A 379 -16.45 -17.78 -6.73
C ASN A 379 -15.50 -18.60 -5.84
N VAL A 380 -15.70 -18.56 -4.53
CA VAL A 380 -14.81 -19.22 -3.55
C VAL A 380 -14.83 -20.74 -3.69
N GLU A 381 -15.97 -21.34 -4.04
CA GLU A 381 -16.07 -22.81 -4.20
C GLU A 381 -15.28 -23.27 -5.44
N ASP A 382 -15.26 -22.47 -6.51
CA ASP A 382 -14.45 -22.76 -7.69
C ASP A 382 -12.96 -22.67 -7.36
N LEU A 383 -12.56 -21.67 -6.55
CA LEU A 383 -11.18 -21.52 -6.10
C LEU A 383 -10.72 -22.67 -5.16
N LYS A 384 -11.62 -23.17 -4.29
CA LYS A 384 -11.35 -24.36 -3.47
C LYS A 384 -11.13 -25.59 -4.34
N ALA A 385 -12.03 -25.84 -5.31
CA ALA A 385 -11.91 -26.96 -6.23
C ALA A 385 -10.61 -26.90 -7.07
N ASP A 386 -10.19 -25.69 -7.46
CA ASP A 386 -8.95 -25.50 -8.18
C ASP A 386 -7.72 -25.84 -7.33
N LEU A 387 -7.69 -25.40 -6.07
CA LEU A 387 -6.61 -25.75 -5.15
C LEU A 387 -6.66 -27.23 -4.72
N GLU A 388 -7.83 -27.85 -4.64
CA GLU A 388 -7.94 -29.31 -4.39
C GLU A 388 -7.25 -30.10 -5.49
N ARG A 389 -7.46 -29.76 -6.75
CA ARG A 389 -6.74 -30.34 -7.88
C ARG A 389 -5.23 -30.12 -7.78
N GLY A 390 -4.79 -28.91 -7.38
CA GLY A 390 -3.39 -28.65 -7.10
C GLY A 390 -2.83 -29.50 -5.97
N PHE A 391 -3.57 -29.70 -4.87
CA PHE A 391 -3.15 -30.58 -3.76
C PHE A 391 -3.12 -32.05 -4.15
N GLU A 392 -4.03 -32.52 -5.00
CA GLU A 392 -3.97 -33.89 -5.54
C GLU A 392 -2.66 -34.10 -6.31
N ALA A 393 -2.27 -33.16 -7.18
CA ALA A 393 -1.00 -33.21 -7.91
C ALA A 393 0.22 -33.15 -6.96
N PHE A 394 0.19 -32.28 -5.94
CA PHE A 394 1.20 -32.17 -4.89
C PHE A 394 1.40 -33.49 -4.11
N ASN A 395 0.33 -34.22 -3.85
CA ASN A 395 0.38 -35.46 -3.11
C ASN A 395 0.81 -36.66 -3.97
N ALA A 396 0.66 -36.55 -5.29
CA ALA A 396 1.04 -37.60 -6.25
C ALA A 396 2.52 -37.54 -6.66
N ALA A 397 3.16 -36.38 -6.54
CA ALA A 397 4.58 -36.16 -6.87
C ALA A 397 5.49 -36.45 -5.67
#